data_affd8068ca9717099968d968113cc749
#
_entry.id   affd8068ca9717099968d968113cc749
#
_cell.length_a   1.000
_cell.length_b   1.000
_cell.length_c   1.000
_cell.angle_alpha   90.00
_cell.angle_beta   90.00
_cell.angle_gamma   90.00
#
_symmetry.space_group_name_H-M   'P 1'
#
loop_
_entity.id
_entity.type
_entity.pdbx_description
1 polymer ?
#
loop_
_entity_poly.entity_id
_entity_poly.type
_entity_poly.pdbx_seq_one_letter_code
_entity_poly.pdbx_strand_id
1 'polypeptide(L)'
;MGIEYFKLPIFDRRPYCDPAEWAQRYRYMKTTASMFSFEQSPYFELPNQVMGDLAGTACVVLKVPSQTGKTETLINMLGWIVEYDRANTLLIMDTKTSGIALSKNRIRPFLRDVCGLDYSKTASSKGKDNDHSMNAVDLGIGRGANVKIGSSRCAGDLCSTPVKYLLMDELDRWQQEIRGEGDPISLAFQRQLRFRGMTVMCSTPTLEDGRINKYFKQGTCETWCAVCKCGAFMPCRWSDIDWSDPREPTIACKECGQVYTETDIKGLDHEYSPPANAEPFKDNFGRIWRSFEVFGTLCHSFYSWKSLRDYEIQALKTGEASYQSFVNTRLAEVYKPRDELSVELPALMRECRDDYSPYDLPVEVDFLCAGIDTHDNCLFVEVVGFSKDGREHWGVE
;
A
#
# COMPACT_ATOMS: atom_id res chain seq x y z
N MET A 1 20.13 57.15 14.34
CA MET A 1 20.49 56.02 13.50
C MET A 1 20.15 54.75 14.26
N GLY A 2 19.01 54.16 13.99
CA GLY A 2 18.58 52.93 14.61
C GLY A 2 19.33 51.74 13.96
N ILE A 3 19.96 50.93 14.80
CA ILE A 3 20.55 49.68 14.33
C ILE A 3 19.40 48.72 14.07
N GLU A 4 19.05 48.50 12.79
CA GLU A 4 18.22 47.37 12.37
C GLU A 4 18.98 46.10 12.69
N TYR A 5 18.56 45.40 13.72
CA TYR A 5 19.02 44.02 13.96
C TYR A 5 18.55 43.15 12.79
N PHE A 6 19.47 42.72 11.95
CA PHE A 6 19.24 41.63 11.02
C PHE A 6 18.80 40.41 11.85
N LYS A 7 17.52 40.10 11.82
CA LYS A 7 17.01 38.80 12.28
C LYS A 7 17.63 37.73 11.40
N LEU A 8 18.67 37.09 11.88
CA LEU A 8 19.25 35.94 11.23
C LEU A 8 18.18 34.82 11.25
N PRO A 9 17.80 34.27 10.09
CA PRO A 9 16.74 33.24 9.98
C PRO A 9 17.07 31.92 10.71
N ILE A 10 18.21 31.86 11.39
CA ILE A 10 18.69 30.69 12.13
C ILE A 10 17.95 30.51 13.46
N PHE A 11 17.36 31.57 14.03
CA PHE A 11 16.74 31.52 15.37
C PHE A 11 15.25 31.21 15.37
N ASP A 12 14.61 31.13 14.20
CA ASP A 12 13.18 30.85 14.05
C ASP A 12 12.88 29.38 13.65
N ARG A 13 13.87 28.49 13.66
CA ARG A 13 13.63 27.08 13.32
C ARG A 13 13.05 26.34 14.53
N ARG A 14 11.95 25.65 14.27
CA ARG A 14 11.38 24.68 15.22
C ARG A 14 12.44 23.65 15.60
N PRO A 15 12.51 23.23 16.89
CA PRO A 15 13.41 22.16 17.31
C PRO A 15 13.25 20.93 16.42
N TYR A 16 14.37 20.29 16.08
CA TYR A 16 14.35 19.08 15.26
C TYR A 16 13.62 17.95 16.01
N CYS A 17 12.75 17.27 15.29
CA CYS A 17 12.04 16.09 15.74
C CYS A 17 11.76 15.17 14.53
N ASP A 18 11.30 13.94 14.76
CA ASP A 18 10.90 13.04 13.69
C ASP A 18 9.57 13.46 13.04
N PRO A 19 9.18 12.88 11.89
CA PRO A 19 7.93 13.23 11.21
C PRO A 19 6.65 12.97 12.03
N ALA A 20 6.64 11.99 12.94
CA ALA A 20 5.49 11.74 13.81
C ALA A 20 5.32 12.86 14.83
N GLU A 21 6.38 13.16 15.55
CA GLU A 21 6.40 14.26 16.52
C GLU A 21 6.13 15.61 15.86
N TRP A 22 6.72 15.85 14.69
CA TRP A 22 6.46 17.04 13.90
C TRP A 22 4.96 17.20 13.57
N ALA A 23 4.32 16.14 13.12
CA ALA A 23 2.90 16.17 12.76
C ALA A 23 2.02 16.46 13.99
N GLN A 24 2.25 15.81 15.11
CA GLN A 24 1.48 16.03 16.33
C GLN A 24 1.67 17.45 16.90
N ARG A 25 2.88 18.01 16.83
CA ARG A 25 3.19 19.33 17.40
C ARG A 25 2.80 20.52 16.51
N TYR A 26 2.88 20.36 15.18
CA TYR A 26 2.84 21.51 14.27
C TYR A 26 1.77 21.44 13.19
N ARG A 27 1.15 20.27 12.98
CA ARG A 27 0.16 20.11 11.94
C ARG A 27 -1.25 20.33 12.45
N TYR A 28 -1.82 21.49 12.12
CA TYR A 28 -3.23 21.77 12.37
C TYR A 28 -4.10 21.25 11.22
N MET A 29 -5.15 20.52 11.57
CA MET A 29 -6.11 19.90 10.64
C MET A 29 -7.38 20.76 10.58
N LYS A 30 -7.57 21.49 9.48
CA LYS A 30 -8.77 22.34 9.29
C LYS A 30 -10.07 21.54 9.25
N THR A 31 -10.03 20.32 8.72
CA THR A 31 -11.21 19.47 8.59
C THR A 31 -11.79 19.03 9.93
N THR A 32 -10.96 18.86 10.93
CA THR A 32 -11.34 18.45 12.29
C THR A 32 -11.25 19.59 13.30
N ALA A 33 -10.72 20.75 12.88
CA ALA A 33 -10.42 21.89 13.74
C ALA A 33 -9.56 21.53 14.96
N SER A 34 -8.59 20.63 14.79
CA SER A 34 -7.72 20.13 15.85
C SER A 34 -6.28 19.96 15.36
N MET A 35 -5.34 19.76 16.29
CA MET A 35 -4.01 19.28 15.94
C MET A 35 -4.10 17.85 15.43
N PHE A 36 -3.17 17.48 14.53
CA PHE A 36 -3.05 16.10 14.07
C PHE A 36 -2.73 15.17 15.24
N SER A 37 -3.37 14.01 15.27
CA SER A 37 -3.15 12.97 16.27
C SER A 37 -3.16 11.60 15.64
N PHE A 38 -2.37 10.66 16.17
CA PHE A 38 -2.41 9.24 15.80
C PHE A 38 -3.48 8.45 16.57
N GLU A 39 -4.26 9.06 17.45
CA GLU A 39 -5.25 8.39 18.29
C GLU A 39 -6.22 7.51 17.49
N GLN A 40 -6.68 7.98 16.33
CA GLN A 40 -7.54 7.20 15.45
C GLN A 40 -6.80 6.17 14.59
N SER A 41 -5.51 6.33 14.40
CA SER A 41 -4.67 5.52 13.53
C SER A 41 -3.28 5.28 14.13
N PRO A 42 -3.19 4.66 15.33
CA PRO A 42 -1.94 4.52 16.07
C PRO A 42 -0.86 3.74 15.31
N TYR A 43 -1.29 2.85 14.43
CA TYR A 43 -0.41 2.08 13.55
C TYR A 43 0.41 2.93 12.56
N PHE A 44 0.13 4.21 12.38
CA PHE A 44 0.96 5.08 11.55
C PHE A 44 2.04 5.83 12.35
N GLU A 45 2.04 5.77 13.67
CA GLU A 45 3.01 6.51 14.48
C GLU A 45 4.44 6.01 14.24
N LEU A 46 4.71 4.72 14.47
CA LEU A 46 6.03 4.13 14.21
C LEU A 46 6.51 4.28 12.76
N PRO A 47 5.71 4.01 11.72
CA PRO A 47 6.12 4.30 10.35
C PRO A 47 6.53 5.76 10.12
N ASN A 48 5.80 6.74 10.69
CA ASN A 48 6.17 8.15 10.57
C ASN A 48 7.50 8.47 11.29
N GLN A 49 7.74 7.90 12.48
CA GLN A 49 9.03 8.03 13.18
C GLN A 49 10.18 7.50 12.32
N VAL A 50 10.01 6.31 11.76
CA VAL A 50 11.01 5.64 10.92
C VAL A 50 11.34 6.41 9.64
N MET A 51 10.39 7.15 9.05
CA MET A 51 10.65 8.02 7.90
C MET A 51 11.67 9.12 8.20
N GLY A 52 11.87 9.49 9.46
CA GLY A 52 12.90 10.43 9.90
C GLY A 52 14.29 9.82 10.01
N ASP A 53 14.42 8.51 10.05
CA ASP A 53 15.71 7.80 10.13
C ASP A 53 16.39 7.68 8.76
N LEU A 54 16.94 8.77 8.27
CA LEU A 54 17.67 8.80 7.00
C LEU A 54 19.03 8.08 7.06
N ALA A 55 19.49 7.68 8.24
CA ALA A 55 20.75 6.96 8.41
C ALA A 55 20.59 5.45 8.25
N GLY A 56 19.54 4.88 8.84
CA GLY A 56 19.30 3.43 8.86
C GLY A 56 18.26 2.94 7.85
N THR A 57 17.31 3.80 7.47
CA THR A 57 16.17 3.42 6.61
C THR A 57 16.24 4.10 5.25
N ALA A 58 16.08 3.32 4.18
CA ALA A 58 16.04 3.80 2.80
C ALA A 58 14.62 3.89 2.25
N CYS A 59 13.75 2.99 2.68
CA CYS A 59 12.39 2.89 2.19
C CYS A 59 11.44 2.46 3.31
N VAL A 60 10.24 3.06 3.33
CA VAL A 60 9.12 2.65 4.18
C VAL A 60 7.97 2.20 3.29
N VAL A 61 7.53 0.96 3.46
CA VAL A 61 6.45 0.34 2.69
C VAL A 61 5.23 0.15 3.60
N LEU A 62 4.07 0.66 3.20
CA LEU A 62 2.83 0.63 3.96
C LEU A 62 1.75 -0.14 3.21
N LYS A 63 1.46 -1.36 3.64
CA LYS A 63 0.37 -2.21 3.14
C LYS A 63 -0.80 -2.14 4.12
N VAL A 64 -1.81 -1.32 3.82
CA VAL A 64 -2.85 -0.95 4.78
C VAL A 64 -4.22 -0.77 4.11
N PRO A 65 -5.33 -0.81 4.86
CA PRO A 65 -6.67 -0.65 4.30
C PRO A 65 -6.90 0.70 3.64
N SER A 66 -7.94 0.79 2.83
CA SER A 66 -8.37 2.05 2.22
C SER A 66 -8.94 3.00 3.28
N GLN A 67 -8.76 4.31 3.08
CA GLN A 67 -9.32 5.39 3.90
C GLN A 67 -8.92 5.38 5.38
N THR A 68 -7.82 4.75 5.73
CA THR A 68 -7.31 4.69 7.12
C THR A 68 -6.21 5.70 7.42
N GLY A 69 -5.84 6.57 6.47
CA GLY A 69 -4.87 7.64 6.71
C GLY A 69 -3.57 7.58 5.90
N LYS A 70 -3.44 6.68 4.90
CA LYS A 70 -2.23 6.56 4.04
C LYS A 70 -1.71 7.89 3.53
N THR A 71 -2.55 8.66 2.87
CA THR A 71 -2.17 9.95 2.29
C THR A 71 -1.80 10.98 3.34
N GLU A 72 -2.38 10.90 4.57
CA GLU A 72 -1.99 11.79 5.68
C GLU A 72 -0.54 11.53 6.09
N THR A 73 -0.10 10.27 6.09
CA THR A 73 1.28 9.88 6.36
C THR A 73 2.26 10.52 5.36
N LEU A 74 1.93 10.50 4.06
CA LEU A 74 2.72 11.19 3.03
C LEU A 74 2.77 12.70 3.24
N ILE A 75 1.67 13.32 3.68
CA ILE A 75 1.60 14.75 3.98
C ILE A 75 2.41 15.09 5.24
N ASN A 76 2.44 14.21 6.26
CA ASN A 76 3.29 14.40 7.44
C ASN A 76 4.77 14.43 7.03
N MET A 77 5.20 13.46 6.24
CA MET A 77 6.57 13.42 5.72
C MET A 77 6.89 14.64 4.88
N LEU A 78 5.95 15.09 4.04
CA LEU A 78 6.12 16.29 3.23
C LEU A 78 6.32 17.55 4.11
N GLY A 79 5.54 17.70 5.17
CA GLY A 79 5.68 18.83 6.11
C GLY A 79 7.03 18.83 6.81
N TRP A 80 7.48 17.66 7.26
CA TRP A 80 8.80 17.50 7.86
C TRP A 80 9.93 17.85 6.87
N ILE A 81 9.84 17.40 5.61
CA ILE A 81 10.79 17.77 4.54
C ILE A 81 10.86 19.28 4.37
N VAL A 82 9.71 19.94 4.28
CA VAL A 82 9.63 21.40 4.11
C VAL A 82 10.25 22.15 5.28
N GLU A 83 10.06 21.65 6.49
CA GLU A 83 10.60 22.29 7.70
C GLU A 83 12.12 22.13 7.82
N TYR A 84 12.61 20.90 7.70
CA TYR A 84 13.98 20.59 8.12
C TYR A 84 14.99 20.42 7.00
N ASP A 85 14.56 19.89 5.83
CA ASP A 85 15.54 19.53 4.77
C ASP A 85 15.40 20.39 3.52
N ARG A 86 14.19 20.74 3.10
CA ARG A 86 13.88 21.52 1.89
C ARG A 86 14.60 20.98 0.65
N ALA A 87 14.45 19.70 0.41
CA ALA A 87 15.03 19.01 -0.74
C ALA A 87 13.96 18.65 -1.79
N ASN A 88 14.38 18.47 -3.04
CA ASN A 88 13.49 18.07 -4.12
C ASN A 88 12.77 16.78 -3.76
N THR A 89 11.45 16.84 -3.90
CA THR A 89 10.50 15.75 -3.58
C THR A 89 9.64 15.46 -4.79
N LEU A 90 9.47 14.17 -5.12
CA LEU A 90 8.51 13.70 -6.11
C LEU A 90 7.42 12.90 -5.43
N LEU A 91 6.19 13.45 -5.45
CA LEU A 91 4.98 12.75 -5.02
C LEU A 91 4.30 12.18 -6.26
N ILE A 92 4.11 10.86 -6.30
CA ILE A 92 3.59 10.16 -7.47
C ILE A 92 2.21 9.60 -7.14
N MET A 93 1.24 9.95 -7.98
CA MET A 93 -0.13 9.46 -7.94
C MET A 93 -0.41 8.56 -9.14
N ASP A 94 -1.46 7.74 -9.09
CA ASP A 94 -1.84 6.91 -10.24
C ASP A 94 -2.11 7.76 -11.49
N THR A 95 -2.92 8.82 -11.36
CA THR A 95 -3.29 9.68 -12.49
C THR A 95 -2.92 11.15 -12.28
N LYS A 96 -2.72 11.90 -13.37
CA LYS A 96 -2.49 13.33 -13.32
C LYS A 96 -3.67 14.09 -12.69
N THR A 97 -4.89 13.63 -12.95
CA THR A 97 -6.11 14.24 -12.39
C THR A 97 -6.15 14.11 -10.87
N SER A 98 -5.85 12.91 -10.34
CA SER A 98 -5.78 12.71 -8.88
C SER A 98 -4.67 13.54 -8.23
N GLY A 99 -3.51 13.67 -8.90
CA GLY A 99 -2.42 14.52 -8.45
C GLY A 99 -2.79 16.00 -8.37
N ILE A 100 -3.46 16.53 -9.39
CA ILE A 100 -3.95 17.92 -9.42
C ILE A 100 -4.99 18.13 -8.31
N ALA A 101 -5.93 17.21 -8.13
CA ALA A 101 -6.94 17.28 -7.07
C ALA A 101 -6.30 17.28 -5.68
N LEU A 102 -5.35 16.37 -5.42
CA LEU A 102 -4.59 16.30 -4.17
C LEU A 102 -3.84 17.62 -3.91
N SER A 103 -3.15 18.14 -4.93
CA SER A 103 -2.43 19.41 -4.85
C SER A 103 -3.33 20.55 -4.43
N LYS A 104 -4.43 20.75 -5.17
CA LYS A 104 -5.34 21.88 -4.95
C LYS A 104 -6.07 21.81 -3.61
N ASN A 105 -6.57 20.62 -3.27
CA ASN A 105 -7.51 20.48 -2.15
C ASN A 105 -6.80 20.23 -0.82
N ARG A 106 -5.57 19.71 -0.83
CA ARG A 106 -4.89 19.28 0.39
C ARG A 106 -3.47 19.83 0.53
N ILE A 107 -2.58 19.64 -0.46
CA ILE A 107 -1.16 20.00 -0.30
C ILE A 107 -0.95 21.50 -0.26
N ARG A 108 -1.51 22.26 -1.20
CA ARG A 108 -1.36 23.71 -1.21
C ARG A 108 -1.92 24.40 0.03
N PRO A 109 -3.17 24.09 0.47
CA PRO A 109 -3.67 24.61 1.73
C PRO A 109 -2.77 24.24 2.91
N PHE A 110 -2.30 22.99 2.98
CA PHE A 110 -1.39 22.53 4.00
C PHE A 110 -0.06 23.31 4.00
N LEU A 111 0.61 23.43 2.87
CA LEU A 111 1.89 24.14 2.76
C LEU A 111 1.74 25.63 3.12
N ARG A 112 0.63 26.26 2.75
CA ARG A 112 0.33 27.64 3.13
C ARG A 112 0.06 27.78 4.62
N ASP A 113 -0.84 26.98 5.16
CA ASP A 113 -1.42 27.19 6.49
C ASP A 113 -0.55 26.62 7.61
N VAL A 114 0.19 25.56 7.34
CA VAL A 114 1.04 24.85 8.33
C VAL A 114 2.51 25.19 8.16
N CYS A 115 2.98 25.26 6.90
CA CYS A 115 4.40 25.51 6.61
C CYS A 115 4.69 26.98 6.28
N GLY A 116 3.68 27.85 6.24
CA GLY A 116 3.85 29.29 6.00
C GLY A 116 4.32 29.65 4.58
N LEU A 117 4.10 28.76 3.59
CA LEU A 117 4.49 29.02 2.20
C LEU A 117 3.37 29.69 1.44
N ASP A 118 3.55 30.97 1.11
CA ASP A 118 2.57 31.78 0.36
C ASP A 118 2.81 31.71 -1.14
N TYR A 119 2.01 30.91 -1.83
CA TYR A 119 2.06 30.75 -3.29
C TYR A 119 1.39 31.90 -4.07
N SER A 120 0.68 32.81 -3.41
CA SER A 120 0.05 33.97 -4.07
C SER A 120 1.07 34.96 -4.61
N LYS A 121 2.28 34.98 -4.01
CA LYS A 121 3.37 35.90 -4.38
C LYS A 121 4.32 35.36 -5.45
N THR A 122 4.31 34.06 -5.72
CA THR A 122 5.18 33.44 -6.74
C THR A 122 4.58 33.48 -8.14
N ALA A 123 3.33 33.84 -8.29
CA ALA A 123 2.63 33.96 -9.56
C ALA A 123 2.84 35.31 -10.28
N SER A 124 3.65 36.21 -9.75
CA SER A 124 3.87 37.54 -10.32
C SER A 124 5.20 37.70 -11.01
N SER A 125 5.39 37.11 -12.18
CA SER A 125 6.22 37.69 -13.23
C SER A 125 5.83 37.18 -14.60
N LYS A 126 5.05 38.01 -15.30
CA LYS A 126 4.89 38.04 -16.76
C LYS A 126 4.44 36.76 -17.48
N GLY A 127 3.14 36.61 -17.67
CA GLY A 127 2.58 35.71 -18.66
C GLY A 127 1.09 35.52 -18.44
N LYS A 128 0.33 35.97 -19.42
CA LYS A 128 -1.13 35.92 -19.49
C LYS A 128 -1.68 34.60 -18.97
N ASP A 129 -2.68 34.73 -18.12
CA ASP A 129 -3.71 33.79 -17.77
C ASP A 129 -3.90 32.61 -18.75
N ASN A 130 -3.63 31.44 -18.32
CA ASN A 130 -4.37 30.19 -18.56
C ASN A 130 -3.60 28.92 -18.17
N ASP A 131 -2.43 29.00 -17.55
CA ASP A 131 -1.65 27.80 -17.22
C ASP A 131 -1.61 27.49 -15.71
N HIS A 132 -2.78 27.56 -15.06
CA HIS A 132 -2.94 27.16 -13.67
C HIS A 132 -2.69 25.65 -13.44
N SER A 133 -2.60 24.83 -14.50
CA SER A 133 -2.41 23.40 -14.38
C SER A 133 -0.93 23.03 -14.14
N MET A 134 0.03 23.68 -14.76
CA MET A 134 1.46 23.39 -14.55
C MET A 134 1.93 23.83 -13.16
N ASN A 135 1.50 25.01 -12.69
CA ASN A 135 1.79 25.49 -11.32
C ASN A 135 1.07 24.68 -10.22
N ALA A 136 0.12 23.82 -10.56
CA ALA A 136 -0.58 22.99 -9.58
C ALA A 136 0.23 21.76 -9.14
N VAL A 137 1.21 21.34 -9.93
CA VAL A 137 1.96 20.11 -9.72
C VAL A 137 3.46 20.34 -9.49
N ASP A 138 3.92 21.59 -9.54
CA ASP A 138 5.31 21.97 -9.21
C ASP A 138 5.29 23.13 -8.21
N LEU A 139 5.59 22.80 -6.95
CA LEU A 139 5.44 23.69 -5.81
C LEU A 139 6.80 24.02 -5.21
N GLY A 140 7.27 25.25 -5.36
CA GLY A 140 8.50 25.73 -4.73
C GLY A 140 8.40 25.72 -3.20
N ILE A 141 9.35 25.11 -2.52
CA ILE A 141 9.41 25.03 -1.04
C ILE A 141 10.56 25.81 -0.43
N GLY A 142 11.18 26.66 -1.22
CA GLY A 142 12.32 27.48 -0.82
C GLY A 142 13.68 26.81 -1.03
N ARG A 143 14.75 27.60 -0.98
CA ARG A 143 16.14 27.19 -1.25
C ARG A 143 16.35 26.52 -2.61
N GLY A 144 15.53 26.85 -3.60
CA GLY A 144 15.59 26.24 -4.93
C GLY A 144 15.05 24.80 -5.00
N ALA A 145 14.42 24.30 -3.94
CA ALA A 145 13.81 22.99 -3.90
C ALA A 145 12.32 23.04 -4.23
N ASN A 146 11.83 21.98 -4.87
CA ASN A 146 10.45 21.86 -5.31
C ASN A 146 9.82 20.54 -4.85
N VAL A 147 8.52 20.57 -4.63
CA VAL A 147 7.66 19.39 -4.58
C VAL A 147 6.97 19.24 -5.92
N LYS A 148 7.35 18.24 -6.69
CA LYS A 148 6.70 17.87 -7.93
C LYS A 148 5.65 16.80 -7.66
N ILE A 149 4.45 16.96 -8.20
CA ILE A 149 3.38 15.97 -8.15
C ILE A 149 3.25 15.37 -9.55
N GLY A 150 3.69 14.13 -9.70
CA GLY A 150 3.72 13.39 -10.96
C GLY A 150 2.63 12.33 -11.06
N SER A 151 2.48 11.77 -12.26
CA SER A 151 1.63 10.62 -12.54
C SER A 151 2.48 9.39 -12.88
N SER A 152 2.10 8.24 -12.34
CA SER A 152 2.73 6.95 -12.70
C SER A 152 2.55 6.57 -14.18
N ARG A 153 1.63 7.24 -14.88
CA ARG A 153 1.31 7.00 -16.30
C ARG A 153 2.10 7.89 -17.26
N CYS A 154 2.97 8.78 -16.75
CA CYS A 154 3.72 9.74 -17.54
C CYS A 154 5.22 9.64 -17.25
N ALA A 155 5.98 9.05 -18.17
CA ALA A 155 7.43 8.94 -18.03
C ALA A 155 8.13 10.29 -17.85
N GLY A 156 7.66 11.34 -18.54
CA GLY A 156 8.20 12.70 -18.40
C GLY A 156 8.07 13.26 -16.97
N ASP A 157 7.05 12.87 -16.22
CA ASP A 157 6.93 13.26 -14.80
C ASP A 157 7.94 12.54 -13.92
N LEU A 158 8.26 11.28 -14.26
CA LEU A 158 9.15 10.42 -13.47
C LEU A 158 10.63 10.63 -13.82
N CYS A 159 10.94 11.12 -15.02
CA CYS A 159 12.32 11.21 -15.51
C CYS A 159 12.96 12.60 -15.44
N SER A 160 12.22 13.66 -15.09
CA SER A 160 12.63 15.03 -15.34
C SER A 160 13.62 15.63 -14.34
N THR A 161 13.60 15.23 -13.08
CA THR A 161 14.36 15.93 -12.02
C THR A 161 14.94 14.95 -11.00
N PRO A 162 16.23 15.09 -10.61
CA PRO A 162 16.78 14.35 -9.49
C PRO A 162 16.10 14.77 -8.18
N VAL A 163 15.71 13.78 -7.35
CA VAL A 163 15.00 14.02 -6.09
C VAL A 163 15.62 13.28 -4.93
N LYS A 164 15.52 13.87 -3.75
CA LYS A 164 15.93 13.21 -2.50
C LYS A 164 14.80 12.37 -1.91
N TYR A 165 13.56 12.78 -2.10
CA TYR A 165 12.38 12.11 -1.54
C TYR A 165 11.44 11.63 -2.62
N LEU A 166 11.02 10.35 -2.50
CA LEU A 166 10.00 9.72 -3.33
C LEU A 166 8.81 9.35 -2.44
N LEU A 167 7.65 9.92 -2.73
CA LEU A 167 6.41 9.63 -2.04
C LEU A 167 5.44 9.02 -3.05
N MET A 168 5.08 7.75 -2.89
CA MET A 168 4.30 6.99 -3.86
C MET A 168 2.99 6.52 -3.24
N ASP A 169 1.86 6.91 -3.83
CA ASP A 169 0.52 6.55 -3.35
C ASP A 169 -0.18 5.58 -4.31
N GLU A 170 -0.92 4.63 -3.75
CA GLU A 170 -1.76 3.65 -4.47
C GLU A 170 -1.01 2.81 -5.51
N LEU A 171 0.17 2.24 -5.14
CA LEU A 171 1.07 1.51 -6.05
C LEU A 171 0.38 0.39 -6.85
N ASP A 172 -0.54 -0.35 -6.24
CA ASP A 172 -1.20 -1.49 -6.91
C ASP A 172 -2.17 -1.06 -8.02
N ARG A 173 -2.48 0.25 -8.11
CA ARG A 173 -3.25 0.83 -9.22
C ARG A 173 -2.41 1.28 -10.40
N TRP A 174 -1.09 1.29 -10.25
CA TRP A 174 -0.20 1.76 -11.30
C TRP A 174 -0.10 0.74 -12.44
N GLN A 175 0.05 1.24 -13.66
CA GLN A 175 0.31 0.38 -14.82
C GLN A 175 1.63 -0.36 -14.65
N GLN A 176 1.71 -1.60 -15.16
CA GLN A 176 2.94 -2.39 -15.11
C GLN A 176 4.06 -1.73 -15.91
N GLU A 177 3.73 -1.11 -17.02
CA GLU A 177 4.67 -0.48 -17.94
C GLU A 177 4.11 0.83 -18.51
N ILE A 178 4.97 1.81 -18.71
CA ILE A 178 4.67 3.03 -19.47
C ILE A 178 5.18 2.80 -20.89
N ARG A 179 4.30 2.70 -21.86
CA ARG A 179 4.52 2.48 -23.29
C ARG A 179 5.99 2.62 -23.76
N GLY A 180 6.75 1.51 -23.75
CA GLY A 180 8.14 1.47 -24.22
C GLY A 180 9.20 2.13 -23.33
N GLU A 181 8.81 2.67 -22.17
CA GLU A 181 9.73 3.35 -21.24
C GLU A 181 10.05 2.51 -19.99
N GLY A 182 9.29 1.42 -19.77
CA GLY A 182 9.50 0.47 -18.68
C GLY A 182 8.65 0.74 -17.43
N ASP A 183 9.01 0.06 -16.35
CA ASP A 183 8.29 0.13 -15.07
C ASP A 183 8.38 1.51 -14.41
N PRO A 184 7.26 2.16 -14.06
CA PRO A 184 7.24 3.49 -13.48
C PRO A 184 7.98 3.60 -12.15
N ILE A 185 8.00 2.55 -11.33
CA ILE A 185 8.71 2.57 -10.05
C ILE A 185 10.23 2.57 -10.28
N SER A 186 10.70 1.75 -11.21
CA SER A 186 12.12 1.72 -11.61
C SER A 186 12.59 3.06 -12.17
N LEU A 187 11.77 3.72 -12.99
CA LEU A 187 12.07 5.07 -13.50
C LEU A 187 12.17 6.10 -12.37
N ALA A 188 11.26 6.05 -11.39
CA ALA A 188 11.30 6.95 -10.24
C ALA A 188 12.54 6.71 -9.37
N PHE A 189 12.90 5.47 -9.08
CA PHE A 189 14.11 5.15 -8.29
C PHE A 189 15.39 5.67 -8.92
N GLN A 190 15.51 5.69 -10.26
CA GLN A 190 16.68 6.27 -10.94
C GLN A 190 16.89 7.74 -10.59
N ARG A 191 15.85 8.49 -10.20
CA ARG A 191 15.96 9.91 -9.81
C ARG A 191 16.57 10.08 -8.43
N GLN A 192 16.54 9.05 -7.60
CA GLN A 192 17.05 9.10 -6.22
C GLN A 192 18.48 8.56 -6.06
N LEU A 193 19.05 7.90 -7.06
CA LEU A 193 20.32 7.18 -6.98
C LEU A 193 21.50 7.97 -6.37
N ARG A 194 21.52 9.29 -6.53
CA ARG A 194 22.59 10.16 -6.03
C ARG A 194 22.38 10.68 -4.61
N PHE A 195 21.22 10.41 -4.03
CA PHE A 195 20.85 10.99 -2.74
C PHE A 195 20.63 9.90 -1.68
N ARG A 196 21.08 10.18 -0.47
CA ARG A 196 20.65 9.42 0.72
C ARG A 196 19.30 10.00 1.18
N GLY A 197 18.27 9.73 0.43
CA GLY A 197 16.92 10.19 0.70
C GLY A 197 16.03 9.08 1.27
N MET A 198 14.74 9.36 1.34
CA MET A 198 13.71 8.43 1.79
C MET A 198 12.73 8.15 0.66
N THR A 199 12.37 6.89 0.48
CA THR A 199 11.22 6.48 -0.32
C THR A 199 10.09 6.03 0.60
N VAL A 200 8.87 6.49 0.34
CA VAL A 200 7.67 6.03 1.02
C VAL A 200 6.70 5.49 -0.02
N MET A 201 6.31 4.24 0.16
CA MET A 201 5.35 3.54 -0.69
C MET A 201 4.11 3.19 0.12
N CYS A 202 2.93 3.53 -0.35
CA CYS A 202 1.70 3.08 0.31
C CYS A 202 0.66 2.62 -0.70
N SER A 203 -0.05 1.56 -0.35
CA SER A 203 -1.18 1.04 -1.13
C SER A 203 -2.05 0.11 -0.30
N THR A 204 -3.29 -0.09 -0.74
CA THR A 204 -4.04 -1.31 -0.44
C THR A 204 -3.48 -2.45 -1.28
N PRO A 205 -3.38 -3.68 -0.75
CA PRO A 205 -2.98 -4.84 -1.56
C PRO A 205 -4.06 -5.22 -2.57
N THR A 206 -3.67 -5.93 -3.62
CA THR A 206 -4.57 -6.51 -4.61
C THR A 206 -4.41 -8.04 -4.65
N LEU A 207 -3.62 -8.55 -5.55
CA LEU A 207 -3.31 -9.98 -5.71
C LEU A 207 -1.98 -10.34 -5.05
N GLU A 208 -1.64 -11.63 -5.04
CA GLU A 208 -0.39 -12.12 -4.44
C GLU A 208 0.86 -11.52 -5.09
N ASP A 209 0.83 -11.32 -6.41
CA ASP A 209 1.86 -10.67 -7.21
C ASP A 209 1.75 -9.14 -7.26
N GLY A 210 0.78 -8.55 -6.53
CA GLY A 210 0.58 -7.11 -6.40
C GLY A 210 1.86 -6.39 -5.96
N ARG A 211 2.06 -5.17 -6.47
CA ARG A 211 3.29 -4.41 -6.23
C ARG A 211 3.55 -4.17 -4.75
N ILE A 212 2.55 -3.72 -4.00
CA ILE A 212 2.73 -3.42 -2.59
C ILE A 212 3.07 -4.67 -1.79
N ASN A 213 2.46 -5.83 -2.13
CA ASN A 213 2.75 -7.10 -1.48
C ASN A 213 4.18 -7.56 -1.77
N LYS A 214 4.64 -7.40 -3.02
CA LYS A 214 6.03 -7.68 -3.43
C LYS A 214 7.04 -6.83 -2.65
N TYR A 215 6.81 -5.50 -2.57
CA TYR A 215 7.69 -4.60 -1.84
C TYR A 215 7.61 -4.78 -0.33
N PHE A 216 6.45 -5.12 0.21
CA PHE A 216 6.30 -5.50 1.62
C PHE A 216 7.20 -6.70 1.97
N LYS A 217 7.19 -7.75 1.15
CA LYS A 217 8.03 -8.95 1.34
C LYS A 217 9.54 -8.68 1.23
N GLN A 218 9.94 -7.64 0.52
CA GLN A 218 11.34 -7.20 0.44
C GLN A 218 11.80 -6.41 1.67
N GLY A 219 10.88 -5.83 2.43
CA GLY A 219 11.17 -5.11 3.66
C GLY A 219 11.23 -6.02 4.89
N THR A 220 11.09 -5.44 6.06
CA THR A 220 11.16 -6.12 7.37
C THR A 220 9.94 -6.99 7.68
N CYS A 221 8.82 -6.83 6.98
CA CYS A 221 7.55 -7.58 7.18
C CYS A 221 7.02 -7.47 8.62
N GLU A 222 6.89 -6.25 9.12
CA GLU A 222 6.34 -5.96 10.44
C GLU A 222 4.81 -5.86 10.36
N THR A 223 4.09 -6.57 11.22
CA THR A 223 2.62 -6.61 11.23
C THR A 223 2.08 -5.94 12.49
N TRP A 224 1.09 -5.05 12.34
CA TRP A 224 0.38 -4.47 13.45
C TRP A 224 -0.48 -5.52 14.15
N CYS A 225 -0.29 -5.70 15.45
CA CYS A 225 -0.88 -6.78 16.24
C CYS A 225 -1.47 -6.26 17.54
N ALA A 226 -2.53 -6.92 18.04
CA ALA A 226 -2.87 -6.87 19.44
C ALA A 226 -1.92 -7.79 20.21
N VAL A 227 -1.45 -7.35 21.39
CA VAL A 227 -0.54 -8.15 22.21
C VAL A 227 -1.34 -8.93 23.25
N CYS A 228 -1.35 -10.25 23.11
CA CYS A 228 -2.00 -11.15 24.05
C CYS A 228 -1.39 -11.02 25.46
N LYS A 229 -2.17 -11.30 26.50
CA LYS A 229 -1.68 -11.35 27.90
C LYS A 229 -0.51 -12.33 28.11
N CYS A 230 -0.32 -13.32 27.22
CA CYS A 230 0.85 -14.21 27.23
C CYS A 230 2.07 -13.61 26.52
N GLY A 231 1.97 -12.42 25.93
CA GLY A 231 3.02 -11.76 25.16
C GLY A 231 3.02 -12.09 23.66
N ALA A 232 2.11 -12.94 23.16
CA ALA A 232 2.04 -13.30 21.77
C ALA A 232 1.45 -12.16 20.92
N PHE A 233 1.99 -11.94 19.72
CA PHE A 233 1.49 -10.97 18.73
C PHE A 233 0.34 -11.58 17.93
N MET A 234 -0.83 -10.97 17.99
CA MET A 234 -2.05 -11.40 17.33
C MET A 234 -2.40 -10.43 16.18
N PRO A 235 -2.15 -10.78 14.91
CA PRO A 235 -2.47 -9.93 13.76
C PRO A 235 -3.98 -9.82 13.50
N CYS A 236 -4.80 -10.68 14.11
CA CYS A 236 -6.26 -10.69 14.01
C CYS A 236 -6.73 -10.69 12.53
N ARG A 237 -6.27 -11.64 11.72
CA ARG A 237 -6.74 -11.79 10.34
C ARG A 237 -8.21 -12.11 10.30
N TRP A 238 -8.89 -11.76 9.20
CA TRP A 238 -10.31 -12.02 9.04
C TRP A 238 -10.69 -13.49 9.22
N SER A 239 -9.85 -14.39 8.69
CA SER A 239 -10.00 -15.85 8.83
C SER A 239 -9.80 -16.39 10.23
N ASP A 240 -9.17 -15.63 11.14
CA ASP A 240 -8.92 -16.06 12.52
C ASP A 240 -10.12 -15.78 13.43
N ILE A 241 -11.13 -15.03 12.95
CA ILE A 241 -12.32 -14.66 13.74
C ILE A 241 -13.34 -15.79 13.65
N ASP A 242 -13.74 -16.30 14.82
CA ASP A 242 -14.82 -17.28 14.94
C ASP A 242 -16.18 -16.59 14.95
N TRP A 243 -17.03 -16.94 14.00
CA TRP A 243 -18.38 -16.43 13.78
C TRP A 243 -19.46 -17.43 14.22
N SER A 244 -19.14 -18.43 15.06
CA SER A 244 -20.11 -19.41 15.57
C SER A 244 -21.27 -18.73 16.32
N ASP A 245 -21.01 -17.67 17.09
CA ASP A 245 -22.04 -16.71 17.52
C ASP A 245 -21.85 -15.36 16.79
N PRO A 246 -22.69 -15.05 15.79
CA PRO A 246 -22.58 -13.79 15.05
C PRO A 246 -22.86 -12.54 15.90
N ARG A 247 -23.40 -12.67 17.09
CA ARG A 247 -23.67 -11.54 18.00
C ARG A 247 -22.45 -11.19 18.82
N GLU A 248 -21.59 -12.17 19.09
CA GLU A 248 -20.36 -12.01 19.85
C GLU A 248 -19.21 -12.80 19.21
N PRO A 249 -18.69 -12.34 18.04
CA PRO A 249 -17.57 -12.99 17.38
C PRO A 249 -16.33 -12.92 18.25
N THR A 250 -15.51 -13.97 18.21
CA THR A 250 -14.34 -14.13 19.05
C THR A 250 -13.09 -14.48 18.24
N ILE A 251 -11.92 -14.30 18.83
CA ILE A 251 -10.65 -14.77 18.30
C ILE A 251 -9.86 -15.43 19.43
N ALA A 252 -9.21 -16.54 19.12
CA ALA A 252 -8.35 -17.24 20.08
C ALA A 252 -6.87 -16.94 19.81
N CYS A 253 -6.11 -16.69 20.86
CA CYS A 253 -4.66 -16.62 20.76
C CYS A 253 -4.11 -18.01 20.37
N LYS A 254 -3.31 -18.07 19.30
CA LYS A 254 -2.74 -19.33 18.79
C LYS A 254 -1.73 -19.97 19.74
N GLU A 255 -1.09 -19.17 20.61
CA GLU A 255 -0.07 -19.65 21.55
C GLU A 255 -0.66 -20.19 22.86
N CYS A 256 -1.61 -19.49 23.47
CA CYS A 256 -2.13 -19.87 24.80
C CYS A 256 -3.61 -20.28 24.81
N GLY A 257 -4.32 -20.15 23.69
CA GLY A 257 -5.75 -20.51 23.60
C GLY A 257 -6.71 -19.51 24.25
N GLN A 258 -6.22 -18.40 24.83
CA GLN A 258 -7.09 -17.37 25.41
C GLN A 258 -8.00 -16.79 24.33
N VAL A 259 -9.30 -16.77 24.61
CA VAL A 259 -10.33 -16.23 23.73
C VAL A 259 -10.62 -14.78 24.07
N TYR A 260 -10.80 -13.94 23.04
CA TYR A 260 -11.07 -12.52 23.13
C TYR A 260 -12.23 -12.12 22.24
N THR A 261 -13.09 -11.24 22.73
CA THR A 261 -14.07 -10.50 21.93
C THR A 261 -13.43 -9.31 21.22
N GLU A 262 -14.12 -8.65 20.29
CA GLU A 262 -13.65 -7.40 19.68
C GLU A 262 -13.35 -6.32 20.73
N THR A 263 -14.19 -6.24 21.78
CA THR A 263 -14.00 -5.27 22.86
C THR A 263 -12.76 -5.57 23.67
N ASP A 264 -12.47 -6.84 23.94
CA ASP A 264 -11.24 -7.25 24.62
C ASP A 264 -10.02 -6.89 23.80
N ILE A 265 -10.04 -7.20 22.48
CA ILE A 265 -8.94 -6.85 21.56
C ILE A 265 -8.66 -5.34 21.57
N LYS A 266 -9.72 -4.51 21.54
CA LYS A 266 -9.56 -3.04 21.61
C LYS A 266 -8.90 -2.57 22.91
N GLY A 267 -9.07 -3.31 23.99
CA GLY A 267 -8.50 -3.02 25.31
C GLY A 267 -7.08 -3.54 25.53
N LEU A 268 -6.52 -4.33 24.61
CA LEU A 268 -5.13 -4.80 24.67
C LEU A 268 -4.17 -3.72 24.19
N ASP A 269 -2.90 -3.87 24.57
CA ASP A 269 -1.81 -3.11 23.94
C ASP A 269 -1.68 -3.54 22.46
N HIS A 270 -1.32 -2.58 21.61
CA HIS A 270 -1.12 -2.82 20.19
C HIS A 270 0.27 -2.37 19.79
N GLU A 271 1.00 -3.26 19.12
CA GLU A 271 2.37 -3.00 18.68
C GLU A 271 2.64 -3.67 17.33
N TYR A 272 3.67 -3.22 16.65
CA TYR A 272 4.19 -3.96 15.52
C TYR A 272 4.96 -5.19 16.00
N SER A 273 4.72 -6.33 15.33
CA SER A 273 5.52 -7.54 15.56
C SER A 273 7.00 -7.26 15.28
N PRO A 274 7.92 -8.01 15.89
CA PRO A 274 9.32 -7.99 15.46
C PRO A 274 9.44 -8.25 13.96
N PRO A 275 10.52 -7.76 13.30
CA PRO A 275 10.78 -8.03 11.89
C PRO A 275 10.72 -9.54 11.58
N ALA A 276 9.81 -9.93 10.68
CA ALA A 276 9.68 -11.33 10.25
C ALA A 276 10.68 -11.72 9.15
N ASN A 277 11.17 -10.72 8.39
CA ASN A 277 12.23 -10.93 7.39
C ASN A 277 13.59 -10.56 8.01
N ALA A 278 14.44 -11.56 8.22
CA ALA A 278 15.78 -11.39 8.80
C ALA A 278 16.77 -10.69 7.82
N GLU A 279 16.48 -10.73 6.51
CA GLU A 279 17.35 -10.18 5.47
C GLU A 279 16.56 -9.19 4.58
N PRO A 280 16.10 -8.06 5.13
CA PRO A 280 15.41 -7.07 4.33
C PRO A 280 16.35 -6.47 3.26
N PHE A 281 15.76 -6.04 2.15
CA PHE A 281 16.52 -5.39 1.09
C PHE A 281 17.31 -4.19 1.66
N LYS A 282 18.54 -4.03 1.16
CA LYS A 282 19.43 -2.91 1.51
C LYS A 282 19.78 -2.12 0.26
N ASP A 283 19.79 -0.81 0.41
CA ASP A 283 20.26 0.07 -0.66
C ASP A 283 21.79 0.07 -0.77
N ASN A 284 22.33 0.80 -1.73
CA ASN A 284 23.77 0.93 -1.97
C ASN A 284 24.54 1.57 -0.79
N PHE A 285 23.86 2.14 0.19
CA PHE A 285 24.42 2.72 1.41
C PHE A 285 24.29 1.80 2.63
N GLY A 286 23.76 0.59 2.45
CA GLY A 286 23.53 -0.38 3.52
C GLY A 286 22.30 -0.10 4.38
N ARG A 287 21.43 0.85 4.00
CA ARG A 287 20.20 1.18 4.71
C ARG A 287 19.11 0.19 4.34
N ILE A 288 18.31 -0.24 5.33
CA ILE A 288 17.27 -1.25 5.16
C ILE A 288 15.96 -0.67 4.61
N TRP A 289 15.16 -1.56 4.04
CA TRP A 289 13.75 -1.29 3.77
C TRP A 289 12.93 -1.78 4.96
N ARG A 290 12.11 -0.90 5.50
CA ARG A 290 11.14 -1.24 6.53
C ARG A 290 9.76 -1.34 5.91
N SER A 291 9.03 -2.40 6.24
CA SER A 291 7.70 -2.63 5.70
C SER A 291 6.71 -2.99 6.79
N PHE A 292 5.55 -2.38 6.71
CA PHE A 292 4.50 -2.42 7.72
C PHE A 292 3.18 -2.81 7.09
N GLU A 293 2.47 -3.77 7.71
CA GLU A 293 1.10 -4.10 7.32
C GLU A 293 0.13 -3.94 8.47
N VAL A 294 -1.10 -3.56 8.13
CA VAL A 294 -2.21 -3.42 9.06
C VAL A 294 -3.43 -4.07 8.45
N PHE A 295 -4.10 -4.94 9.19
CA PHE A 295 -5.37 -5.52 8.77
C PHE A 295 -6.55 -4.67 9.21
N GLY A 296 -7.61 -4.65 8.40
CA GLY A 296 -8.81 -3.84 8.67
C GLY A 296 -9.50 -4.20 9.98
N THR A 297 -9.36 -5.43 10.44
CA THR A 297 -9.86 -5.95 11.72
C THR A 297 -9.31 -5.20 12.95
N LEU A 298 -8.12 -4.59 12.82
CA LEU A 298 -7.47 -3.79 13.86
C LEU A 298 -7.59 -2.27 13.62
N CYS A 299 -8.30 -1.84 12.58
CA CYS A 299 -8.57 -0.43 12.31
C CYS A 299 -9.86 0.02 13.02
N HIS A 300 -9.90 -0.12 14.33
CA HIS A 300 -11.11 0.00 15.16
C HIS A 300 -11.83 1.36 15.10
N SER A 301 -11.12 2.44 14.77
CA SER A 301 -11.75 3.75 14.59
C SER A 301 -12.53 3.87 13.27
N PHE A 302 -12.31 2.97 12.32
CA PHE A 302 -12.94 2.98 11.00
C PHE A 302 -13.88 1.82 10.77
N TYR A 303 -13.60 0.65 11.38
CA TYR A 303 -14.32 -0.58 11.17
C TYR A 303 -14.58 -1.29 12.50
N SER A 304 -15.79 -1.83 12.69
CA SER A 304 -16.05 -2.90 13.65
C SER A 304 -16.08 -4.25 12.92
N TRP A 305 -15.82 -5.35 13.62
CA TRP A 305 -15.94 -6.68 13.02
C TRP A 305 -17.33 -6.93 12.45
N LYS A 306 -18.37 -6.47 13.16
CA LYS A 306 -19.75 -6.53 12.67
C LYS A 306 -19.92 -5.76 11.36
N SER A 307 -19.42 -4.53 11.26
CA SER A 307 -19.51 -3.74 10.03
C SER A 307 -18.76 -4.39 8.87
N LEU A 308 -17.60 -4.98 9.14
CA LEU A 308 -16.85 -5.75 8.14
C LEU A 308 -17.63 -6.98 7.66
N ARG A 309 -18.34 -7.70 8.58
CA ARG A 309 -19.18 -8.84 8.22
C ARG A 309 -20.37 -8.43 7.35
N ASP A 310 -21.00 -7.31 7.66
CA ASP A 310 -22.09 -6.77 6.84
C ASP A 310 -21.60 -6.41 5.42
N TYR A 311 -20.41 -5.81 5.30
CA TYR A 311 -19.79 -5.55 4.00
C TYR A 311 -19.45 -6.85 3.25
N GLU A 312 -18.92 -7.86 3.93
CA GLU A 312 -18.64 -9.17 3.35
C GLU A 312 -19.91 -9.82 2.78
N ILE A 313 -20.98 -9.89 3.57
CA ILE A 313 -22.25 -10.47 3.16
C ILE A 313 -22.81 -9.74 1.93
N GLN A 314 -22.73 -8.42 1.91
CA GLN A 314 -23.17 -7.63 0.77
C GLN A 314 -22.28 -7.88 -0.47
N ALA A 315 -20.98 -7.94 -0.30
CA ALA A 315 -20.03 -8.18 -1.37
C ALA A 315 -20.24 -9.56 -2.00
N LEU A 316 -20.44 -10.60 -1.18
CA LEU A 316 -20.73 -11.95 -1.64
C LEU A 316 -22.02 -12.03 -2.48
N LYS A 317 -23.07 -11.27 -2.09
CA LYS A 317 -24.33 -11.20 -2.86
C LYS A 317 -24.15 -10.48 -4.20
N THR A 318 -23.21 -9.54 -4.27
CA THR A 318 -22.97 -8.74 -5.49
C THR A 318 -22.11 -9.48 -6.51
N GLY A 319 -21.20 -10.35 -6.06
CA GLY A 319 -20.35 -11.19 -6.90
C GLY A 319 -18.86 -11.05 -6.60
N GLU A 320 -18.06 -11.80 -7.33
CA GLU A 320 -16.63 -12.02 -7.11
C GLU A 320 -15.82 -10.73 -7.07
N ALA A 321 -16.01 -9.81 -8.03
CA ALA A 321 -15.28 -8.53 -8.06
C ALA A 321 -15.55 -7.66 -6.82
N SER A 322 -16.78 -7.70 -6.28
CA SER A 322 -17.13 -6.98 -5.06
C SER A 322 -16.49 -7.63 -3.85
N TYR A 323 -16.44 -8.96 -3.81
CA TYR A 323 -15.77 -9.70 -2.74
C TYR A 323 -14.26 -9.44 -2.76
N GLN A 324 -13.61 -9.49 -3.92
CA GLN A 324 -12.21 -9.08 -4.08
C GLN A 324 -11.98 -7.65 -3.56
N SER A 325 -12.86 -6.71 -3.93
CA SER A 325 -12.78 -5.34 -3.45
C SER A 325 -12.87 -5.24 -1.92
N PHE A 326 -13.76 -6.01 -1.30
CA PHE A 326 -13.88 -6.10 0.16
C PHE A 326 -12.58 -6.59 0.80
N VAL A 327 -12.05 -7.73 0.35
CA VAL A 327 -10.80 -8.33 0.87
C VAL A 327 -9.64 -7.33 0.74
N ASN A 328 -9.46 -6.74 -0.42
CA ASN A 328 -8.34 -5.85 -0.69
C ASN A 328 -8.45 -4.51 0.04
N THR A 329 -9.63 -3.87 0.00
CA THR A 329 -9.75 -2.49 0.45
C THR A 329 -10.16 -2.35 1.91
N ARG A 330 -10.97 -3.28 2.45
CA ARG A 330 -11.44 -3.24 3.84
C ARG A 330 -10.56 -4.06 4.77
N LEU A 331 -10.22 -5.28 4.37
CA LEU A 331 -9.37 -6.15 5.18
C LEU A 331 -7.88 -5.84 5.01
N ALA A 332 -7.47 -5.25 3.89
CA ALA A 332 -6.08 -5.13 3.45
C ALA A 332 -5.35 -6.48 3.34
N GLU A 333 -6.11 -7.50 3.00
CA GLU A 333 -5.60 -8.81 2.70
C GLU A 333 -5.44 -9.01 1.19
N VAL A 334 -4.52 -9.87 0.82
CA VAL A 334 -4.28 -10.27 -0.57
C VAL A 334 -5.43 -11.16 -1.00
N TYR A 335 -6.12 -10.78 -2.07
CA TYR A 335 -7.19 -11.60 -2.61
C TYR A 335 -6.62 -12.81 -3.34
N LYS A 336 -7.18 -13.99 -3.08
CA LYS A 336 -6.92 -15.23 -3.79
C LYS A 336 -8.18 -15.62 -4.54
N PRO A 337 -8.14 -15.69 -5.89
CA PRO A 337 -9.26 -16.19 -6.67
C PRO A 337 -9.71 -17.58 -6.19
N ARG A 338 -11.01 -17.83 -6.20
CA ARG A 338 -11.55 -19.11 -5.71
C ARG A 338 -11.08 -20.31 -6.51
N ASP A 339 -10.79 -20.11 -7.80
CA ASP A 339 -10.25 -21.13 -8.68
C ASP A 339 -8.78 -21.50 -8.35
N GLU A 340 -8.07 -20.62 -7.62
CA GLU A 340 -6.74 -20.92 -7.03
C GLU A 340 -6.84 -21.53 -5.62
N LEU A 341 -8.03 -21.72 -5.07
CA LEU A 341 -8.22 -22.63 -3.96
C LEU A 341 -7.93 -24.01 -4.50
N SER A 342 -6.65 -24.37 -4.49
CA SER A 342 -6.14 -25.67 -4.87
C SER A 342 -7.02 -26.73 -4.23
N VAL A 343 -7.91 -27.34 -5.01
CA VAL A 343 -8.15 -28.76 -4.82
C VAL A 343 -6.75 -29.31 -4.67
N GLU A 344 -6.44 -30.02 -3.57
CA GLU A 344 -5.13 -30.61 -3.43
C GLU A 344 -4.93 -31.50 -4.65
N LEU A 345 -4.28 -30.95 -5.68
CA LEU A 345 -4.05 -31.61 -6.96
C LEU A 345 -3.55 -33.05 -6.77
N PRO A 346 -2.66 -33.34 -5.76
CA PRO A 346 -2.23 -34.69 -5.46
C PRO A 346 -3.34 -35.61 -4.94
N ALA A 347 -4.37 -35.10 -4.26
CA ALA A 347 -5.48 -35.93 -3.76
C ALA A 347 -6.47 -36.20 -4.91
N LEU A 348 -6.85 -35.16 -5.65
CA LEU A 348 -7.72 -35.29 -6.82
C LEU A 348 -7.07 -36.18 -7.91
N MET A 349 -5.78 -36.00 -8.19
CA MET A 349 -5.06 -36.82 -9.16
C MET A 349 -4.92 -38.30 -8.71
N ARG A 350 -4.91 -38.59 -7.40
CA ARG A 350 -4.93 -39.96 -6.88
C ARG A 350 -6.31 -40.59 -6.98
N GLU A 351 -7.37 -39.83 -6.79
CA GLU A 351 -8.75 -40.32 -6.81
C GLU A 351 -9.33 -40.44 -8.24
N CYS A 352 -8.86 -39.57 -9.16
CA CYS A 352 -9.39 -39.51 -10.53
C CYS A 352 -8.42 -40.07 -11.58
N ARG A 353 -7.31 -40.67 -11.19
CA ARG A 353 -6.33 -41.26 -12.12
C ARG A 353 -6.58 -42.72 -12.31
N ASP A 354 -7.04 -43.12 -13.49
CA ASP A 354 -7.09 -44.50 -13.93
C ASP A 354 -5.76 -44.94 -14.54
N ASP A 355 -5.45 -46.24 -14.41
CA ASP A 355 -4.22 -46.84 -14.93
C ASP A 355 -4.40 -47.19 -16.43
N TYR A 356 -4.34 -46.20 -17.31
CA TYR A 356 -4.27 -46.38 -18.77
C TYR A 356 -3.20 -45.49 -19.39
N SER A 357 -2.82 -45.77 -20.61
CA SER A 357 -1.89 -44.93 -21.36
C SER A 357 -2.58 -44.31 -22.59
N PRO A 358 -2.07 -43.20 -23.14
CA PRO A 358 -2.60 -42.59 -24.38
C PRO A 358 -2.65 -43.56 -25.59
N TYR A 359 -1.87 -44.65 -25.52
CA TYR A 359 -1.79 -45.66 -26.57
C TYR A 359 -2.59 -46.92 -26.27
N ASP A 360 -3.20 -47.04 -25.08
CA ASP A 360 -3.99 -48.20 -24.66
C ASP A 360 -5.15 -47.69 -23.79
N LEU A 361 -6.16 -47.17 -24.53
CA LEU A 361 -7.31 -46.50 -23.91
C LEU A 361 -8.31 -47.52 -23.38
N PRO A 362 -9.11 -47.17 -22.35
CA PRO A 362 -10.23 -47.99 -21.90
C PRO A 362 -11.18 -48.39 -23.05
N VAL A 363 -11.69 -49.63 -22.99
CA VAL A 363 -12.60 -50.17 -24.04
C VAL A 363 -13.87 -49.37 -24.15
N GLU A 364 -14.25 -48.63 -23.13
CA GLU A 364 -15.43 -47.78 -23.05
C GLU A 364 -15.30 -46.49 -23.84
N VAL A 365 -14.12 -46.11 -24.34
CA VAL A 365 -13.87 -44.92 -25.14
C VAL A 365 -14.34 -45.16 -26.56
N ASP A 366 -15.47 -44.53 -26.95
CA ASP A 366 -16.07 -44.68 -28.29
C ASP A 366 -15.54 -43.61 -29.27
N PHE A 367 -15.21 -42.42 -28.79
CA PHE A 367 -14.66 -41.35 -29.66
C PHE A 367 -13.76 -40.40 -28.89
N LEU A 368 -12.88 -39.73 -29.60
CA LEU A 368 -11.94 -38.72 -29.05
C LEU A 368 -12.33 -37.33 -29.53
N CYS A 369 -12.22 -36.34 -28.64
CA CYS A 369 -12.29 -34.92 -28.96
C CYS A 369 -10.97 -34.24 -28.57
N ALA A 370 -10.49 -33.33 -29.43
CA ALA A 370 -9.34 -32.48 -29.12
C ALA A 370 -9.79 -31.03 -29.01
N GLY A 371 -9.49 -30.42 -27.90
CA GLY A 371 -9.56 -28.96 -27.69
C GLY A 371 -8.20 -28.34 -27.95
N ILE A 372 -8.16 -27.23 -28.70
CA ILE A 372 -6.91 -26.53 -29.00
C ILE A 372 -7.08 -25.09 -28.61
N ASP A 373 -6.26 -24.61 -27.67
CA ASP A 373 -6.15 -23.21 -27.29
C ASP A 373 -4.85 -22.61 -27.84
N THR A 374 -4.97 -21.46 -28.51
CA THR A 374 -3.85 -20.82 -29.21
C THR A 374 -3.37 -19.58 -28.47
N HIS A 375 -2.12 -19.58 -28.09
CA HIS A 375 -1.40 -18.44 -27.53
C HIS A 375 -0.34 -17.93 -28.51
N ASP A 376 0.20 -16.75 -28.26
CA ASP A 376 1.16 -16.10 -29.17
C ASP A 376 2.41 -16.95 -29.48
N ASN A 377 2.82 -17.82 -28.54
CA ASN A 377 4.07 -18.59 -28.63
C ASN A 377 3.88 -20.10 -28.50
N CYS A 378 2.67 -20.62 -28.27
CA CYS A 378 2.41 -22.04 -28.07
C CYS A 378 0.96 -22.40 -28.35
N LEU A 379 0.73 -23.69 -28.53
CA LEU A 379 -0.61 -24.31 -28.62
C LEU A 379 -0.76 -25.22 -27.39
N PHE A 380 -1.84 -25.07 -26.67
CA PHE A 380 -2.27 -26.07 -25.68
C PHE A 380 -3.27 -26.98 -26.34
N VAL A 381 -3.01 -28.25 -26.27
CA VAL A 381 -3.87 -29.29 -26.85
C VAL A 381 -4.29 -30.21 -25.74
N GLU A 382 -5.57 -30.44 -25.56
CA GLU A 382 -6.15 -31.41 -24.66
C GLU A 382 -6.95 -32.41 -25.46
N VAL A 383 -6.70 -33.69 -25.26
CA VAL A 383 -7.45 -34.79 -25.90
C VAL A 383 -8.26 -35.52 -24.84
N VAL A 384 -9.56 -35.63 -25.05
CA VAL A 384 -10.49 -36.30 -24.16
C VAL A 384 -11.24 -37.39 -24.86
N GLY A 385 -11.26 -38.57 -24.30
CA GLY A 385 -12.07 -39.72 -24.73
C GLY A 385 -13.46 -39.67 -24.10
N PHE A 386 -14.49 -40.06 -24.85
CA PHE A 386 -15.87 -40.10 -24.36
C PHE A 386 -16.49 -41.46 -24.62
N SER A 387 -17.37 -41.90 -23.69
CA SER A 387 -18.28 -43.01 -23.90
C SER A 387 -19.36 -42.64 -24.89
N LYS A 388 -20.01 -43.65 -25.50
CA LYS A 388 -21.05 -43.51 -26.53
C LYS A 388 -22.24 -42.64 -26.06
N ASP A 389 -22.59 -42.69 -24.82
CA ASP A 389 -23.66 -41.90 -24.21
C ASP A 389 -23.18 -40.54 -23.63
N GLY A 390 -21.87 -40.27 -23.69
CA GLY A 390 -21.27 -39.04 -23.22
C GLY A 390 -21.28 -38.85 -21.70
N ARG A 391 -21.56 -39.89 -20.92
CA ARG A 391 -21.61 -39.82 -19.45
C ARG A 391 -20.27 -39.98 -18.76
N GLU A 392 -19.39 -40.70 -19.42
CA GLU A 392 -18.03 -40.94 -18.92
C GLU A 392 -17.03 -40.32 -19.89
N HIS A 393 -15.95 -39.80 -19.33
CA HIS A 393 -14.87 -39.18 -20.10
C HIS A 393 -13.51 -39.47 -19.44
N TRP A 394 -12.48 -39.52 -20.24
CA TRP A 394 -11.11 -39.83 -19.87
C TRP A 394 -10.15 -38.83 -20.49
N GLY A 395 -9.28 -38.24 -19.68
CA GLY A 395 -8.18 -37.41 -20.19
C GLY A 395 -7.15 -38.29 -20.87
N VAL A 396 -6.79 -37.99 -22.12
CA VAL A 396 -5.85 -38.82 -22.91
C VAL A 396 -4.48 -38.16 -22.96
N GLU A 397 -4.41 -36.86 -23.26
CA GLU A 397 -3.17 -36.10 -23.34
C GLU A 397 -3.48 -34.58 -23.21
#